data_472f1b78507514db9f0979ff0ec9ed42
#
_entry.id   472f1b78507514db9f0979ff0ec9ed42
#
_cell.length_a   1.000
_cell.length_b   1.000
_cell.length_c   1.000
_cell.angle_alpha   90.00
_cell.angle_beta   90.00
_cell.angle_gamma   90.00
#
_symmetry.space_group_name_H-M   'P 1'
#
loop_
_entity.id
_entity.type
_entity.pdbx_description
1 polymer ?
#
loop_
_entity_poly.entity_id
_entity_poly.type
_entity_poly.pdbx_seq_one_letter_code
_entity_poly.pdbx_strand_id
1 'polypeptide(L)'
;MSRRERMQEARREAERRRREAAERARQIAIARAIALARQRAADQALRDETAANIAKDETTGEDLEVRRAALDALGDKAGTVVVMNPKTGQVYTVVNQDWGLRRGFKPCSTTKLVTGLAGLSEHVIDPVQTINIGTSSYSLDLTDSLAFSNNGYFQRVGGQVGFDKMMEYARKLGLGEPTGINFPGESPGRLPVFKQGYAVNHMSSHGDDIEVTAIQLARLTSAIANGGQLLIPHMPRTPEENVRFKREVKRDINIPQENVNRMIPGMIGAVNYGTAKRAYNPLETIAGKTGSCIGQGSWLGLFTSYAPVQDPQLAITVILRNSGARGKYASAVAGDVYRRLTQSARFAPKPGSQPILANDMLAPRPHIDPRKAAEVSDEEKEDEATEASKDAFVVSEAGDGSTGSQTGSQTTGQPAVQKTARTIERPVAPASAPAANTNSITPATKSNNSSERPRRVTDKP
;
A
#
# COMPACT_ATOMS: atom_id res chain seq x y z
N MET A 1 54.13 -40.26 21.25
CA MET A 1 52.86 -40.00 21.97
C MET A 1 52.09 -41.29 22.11
N SER A 2 51.86 -41.73 23.33
CA SER A 2 51.16 -42.99 23.62
C SER A 2 49.65 -42.88 23.29
N ARG A 3 48.98 -44.01 23.12
CA ARG A 3 47.52 -44.05 22.91
C ARG A 3 46.71 -43.35 24.03
N ARG A 4 47.23 -43.42 25.24
CA ARG A 4 46.67 -42.77 26.43
C ARG A 4 46.77 -41.25 26.37
N GLU A 5 47.90 -40.72 25.98
CA GLU A 5 48.09 -39.27 25.81
C GLU A 5 47.21 -38.68 24.71
N ARG A 6 47.08 -39.33 23.57
CA ARG A 6 46.19 -38.92 22.49
C ARG A 6 44.71 -38.88 22.94
N MET A 7 44.26 -39.86 23.72
CA MET A 7 42.89 -39.87 24.26
C MET A 7 42.66 -38.76 25.31
N GLN A 8 43.68 -38.44 26.14
CA GLN A 8 43.54 -37.33 27.11
C GLN A 8 43.53 -35.99 26.39
N GLU A 9 44.34 -35.81 25.38
CA GLU A 9 44.33 -34.57 24.57
C GLU A 9 43.03 -34.38 23.81
N ALA A 10 42.49 -35.41 23.16
CA ALA A 10 41.18 -35.37 22.51
C ALA A 10 40.04 -35.04 23.49
N ARG A 11 40.10 -35.56 24.73
CA ARG A 11 39.12 -35.20 25.76
C ARG A 11 39.23 -33.73 26.17
N ARG A 12 40.42 -33.21 26.38
CA ARG A 12 40.66 -31.79 26.73
C ARG A 12 40.19 -30.87 25.60
N GLU A 13 40.49 -31.24 24.35
CA GLU A 13 40.04 -30.48 23.20
C GLU A 13 38.51 -30.50 23.05
N ALA A 14 37.86 -31.65 23.24
CA ALA A 14 36.40 -31.76 23.22
C ALA A 14 35.74 -30.94 24.34
N GLU A 15 36.35 -30.92 25.54
CA GLU A 15 35.86 -30.12 26.66
C GLU A 15 36.02 -28.61 26.38
N ARG A 16 37.16 -28.20 25.82
CA ARG A 16 37.37 -26.80 25.40
C ARG A 16 36.33 -26.37 24.37
N ARG A 17 36.13 -27.16 23.30
CA ARG A 17 35.11 -26.89 22.27
C ARG A 17 33.70 -26.80 22.88
N ARG A 18 33.36 -27.65 23.84
CA ARG A 18 32.07 -27.58 24.57
C ARG A 18 31.92 -26.29 25.38
N ARG A 19 32.98 -25.85 26.07
CA ARG A 19 32.97 -24.59 26.85
C ARG A 19 32.83 -23.39 25.93
N GLU A 20 33.58 -23.33 24.81
CA GLU A 20 33.50 -22.28 23.80
C GLU A 20 32.10 -22.24 23.15
N ALA A 21 31.51 -23.40 22.80
CA ALA A 21 30.16 -23.49 22.28
C ALA A 21 29.09 -22.99 23.25
N ALA A 22 29.24 -23.37 24.56
CA ALA A 22 28.33 -22.92 25.61
C ALA A 22 28.41 -21.40 25.83
N GLU A 23 29.62 -20.84 25.78
CA GLU A 23 29.82 -19.40 25.94
C GLU A 23 29.24 -18.62 24.73
N ARG A 24 29.47 -19.08 23.49
CA ARG A 24 28.83 -18.51 22.31
C ARG A 24 27.30 -18.58 22.39
N ALA A 25 26.73 -19.71 22.78
CA ALA A 25 25.29 -19.85 22.96
C ALA A 25 24.73 -18.86 24.01
N ARG A 26 25.47 -18.65 25.12
CA ARG A 26 25.11 -17.66 26.12
C ARG A 26 25.15 -16.23 25.59
N GLN A 27 26.18 -15.86 24.84
CA GLN A 27 26.30 -14.53 24.21
C GLN A 27 25.15 -14.28 23.22
N ILE A 28 24.83 -15.26 22.38
CA ILE A 28 23.69 -15.20 21.44
C ILE A 28 22.37 -15.01 22.21
N ALA A 29 22.17 -15.76 23.29
CA ALA A 29 20.94 -15.63 24.10
C ALA A 29 20.81 -14.24 24.73
N ILE A 30 21.92 -13.67 25.23
CA ILE A 30 21.95 -12.30 25.78
C ILE A 30 21.64 -11.27 24.70
N ALA A 31 22.29 -11.37 23.52
CA ALA A 31 22.03 -10.47 22.39
C ALA A 31 20.58 -10.52 21.95
N ARG A 32 19.98 -11.71 21.83
CA ARG A 32 18.55 -11.89 21.52
C ARG A 32 17.66 -11.25 22.59
N ALA A 33 17.95 -11.42 23.86
CA ALA A 33 17.19 -10.81 24.96
C ALA A 33 17.23 -9.28 24.90
N ILE A 34 18.40 -8.69 24.62
CA ILE A 34 18.57 -7.24 24.46
C ILE A 34 17.80 -6.75 23.24
N ALA A 35 17.90 -7.43 22.08
CA ALA A 35 17.17 -7.07 20.88
C ALA A 35 15.64 -7.09 21.11
N LEU A 36 15.14 -8.14 21.74
CA LEU A 36 13.71 -8.25 22.08
C LEU A 36 13.26 -7.16 23.06
N ALA A 37 14.07 -6.81 24.05
CA ALA A 37 13.77 -5.74 24.99
C ALA A 37 13.71 -4.38 24.27
N ARG A 38 14.65 -4.08 23.36
CA ARG A 38 14.65 -2.87 22.54
C ARG A 38 13.41 -2.80 21.63
N GLN A 39 13.04 -3.91 21.01
CA GLN A 39 11.84 -4.01 20.17
C GLN A 39 10.57 -3.73 20.97
N ARG A 40 10.42 -4.35 22.15
CA ARG A 40 9.28 -4.11 23.06
C ARG A 40 9.20 -2.65 23.51
N ALA A 41 10.33 -2.04 23.83
CA ALA A 41 10.37 -0.62 24.21
C ALA A 41 9.96 0.29 23.03
N ALA A 42 10.42 0.00 21.82
CA ALA A 42 10.01 0.74 20.62
C ALA A 42 8.51 0.60 20.32
N ASP A 43 7.96 -0.62 20.43
CA ASP A 43 6.53 -0.86 20.24
C ASP A 43 5.69 -0.15 21.33
N GLN A 44 6.18 -0.12 22.57
CA GLN A 44 5.52 0.62 23.65
C GLN A 44 5.53 2.13 23.37
N ALA A 45 6.66 2.70 22.94
CA ALA A 45 6.74 4.11 22.57
C ALA A 45 5.75 4.51 21.47
N LEU A 46 5.54 3.64 20.48
CA LEU A 46 4.53 3.87 19.42
C LEU A 46 3.09 3.84 19.97
N ARG A 47 2.79 2.96 20.94
CA ARG A 47 1.49 2.94 21.63
C ARG A 47 1.27 4.21 22.46
N ASP A 48 2.29 4.61 23.23
CA ASP A 48 2.23 5.83 24.05
C ASP A 48 2.07 7.08 23.17
N GLU A 49 2.78 7.17 22.05
CA GLU A 49 2.60 8.22 21.04
C GLU A 49 1.16 8.24 20.50
N THR A 50 0.63 7.06 20.14
CA THR A 50 -0.75 6.94 19.64
C THR A 50 -1.76 7.42 20.67
N ALA A 51 -1.64 6.98 21.93
CA ALA A 51 -2.53 7.39 23.01
C ALA A 51 -2.45 8.91 23.26
N ALA A 52 -1.23 9.46 23.27
CA ALA A 52 -1.01 10.90 23.45
C ALA A 52 -1.59 11.72 22.29
N ASN A 53 -1.54 11.21 21.06
CA ASN A 53 -2.15 11.86 19.89
C ASN A 53 -3.67 11.81 19.96
N ILE A 54 -4.27 10.64 20.27
CA ILE A 54 -5.72 10.47 20.42
C ILE A 54 -6.28 11.41 21.49
N ALA A 55 -5.55 11.63 22.58
CA ALA A 55 -5.96 12.57 23.63
C ALA A 55 -5.99 14.03 23.17
N LYS A 56 -5.33 14.36 22.05
CA LYS A 56 -5.29 15.70 21.45
C LYS A 56 -6.20 15.83 20.22
N ASP A 57 -6.89 14.74 19.84
CA ASP A 57 -7.79 14.79 18.69
C ASP A 57 -8.89 15.83 18.90
N GLU A 58 -9.13 16.65 17.87
CA GLU A 58 -10.28 17.55 17.82
C GLU A 58 -11.54 16.77 17.43
N THR A 59 -12.41 16.53 18.40
CA THR A 59 -13.58 15.66 18.22
C THR A 59 -14.87 16.43 17.93
N THR A 60 -14.84 17.76 17.89
CA THR A 60 -16.00 18.58 17.54
C THR A 60 -16.49 18.23 16.15
N GLY A 61 -17.75 17.82 16.05
CA GLY A 61 -18.38 17.43 14.79
C GLY A 61 -18.12 15.98 14.36
N GLU A 62 -17.32 15.21 15.09
CA GLU A 62 -17.21 13.78 14.84
C GLU A 62 -18.48 13.03 15.24
N ASP A 63 -18.76 11.94 14.55
CA ASP A 63 -19.79 10.99 14.93
C ASP A 63 -19.30 10.13 16.11
N LEU A 64 -19.84 10.39 17.29
CA LEU A 64 -19.37 9.75 18.52
C LEU A 64 -19.63 8.24 18.56
N GLU A 65 -20.68 7.75 17.88
CA GLU A 65 -20.93 6.32 17.75
C GLU A 65 -19.84 5.67 16.91
N VAL A 66 -19.53 6.24 15.74
CA VAL A 66 -18.48 5.76 14.84
C VAL A 66 -17.12 5.90 15.50
N ARG A 67 -16.85 6.99 16.21
CA ARG A 67 -15.59 7.17 16.95
C ARG A 67 -15.39 6.11 18.02
N ARG A 68 -16.43 5.81 18.79
CA ARG A 68 -16.36 4.75 19.82
C ARG A 68 -16.07 3.40 19.18
N ALA A 69 -16.76 3.04 18.11
CA ALA A 69 -16.52 1.79 17.39
C ALA A 69 -15.07 1.71 16.88
N ALA A 70 -14.53 2.82 16.36
CA ALA A 70 -13.16 2.88 15.87
C ALA A 70 -12.11 2.79 17.00
N LEU A 71 -12.33 3.47 18.13
CA LEU A 71 -11.46 3.39 19.32
C LEU A 71 -11.44 2.00 19.92
N ASP A 72 -12.61 1.40 20.11
CA ASP A 72 -12.74 0.05 20.66
C ASP A 72 -12.06 -1.00 19.76
N ALA A 73 -12.20 -0.86 18.43
CA ALA A 73 -11.57 -1.77 17.48
C ALA A 73 -10.04 -1.59 17.40
N LEU A 74 -9.56 -0.35 17.49
CA LEU A 74 -8.13 -0.05 17.54
C LEU A 74 -7.50 -0.61 18.82
N GLY A 75 -8.18 -0.44 19.96
CA GLY A 75 -7.70 -0.90 21.27
C GLY A 75 -6.36 -0.28 21.64
N ASP A 76 -5.43 -1.10 22.06
CA ASP A 76 -4.07 -0.72 22.46
C ASP A 76 -3.05 -0.67 21.31
N LYS A 77 -3.50 -0.84 20.07
CA LYS A 77 -2.61 -0.87 18.93
C LYS A 77 -2.13 0.53 18.55
N ALA A 78 -0.85 0.64 18.21
CA ALA A 78 -0.31 1.87 17.63
C ALA A 78 -0.81 2.03 16.19
N GLY A 79 -1.65 3.06 15.94
CA GLY A 79 -2.27 3.23 14.63
C GLY A 79 -3.20 4.43 14.51
N THR A 80 -3.86 4.50 13.37
CA THR A 80 -4.91 5.46 13.03
C THR A 80 -6.06 4.78 12.32
N VAL A 81 -7.27 5.30 12.52
CA VAL A 81 -8.48 4.84 11.83
C VAL A 81 -9.21 6.04 11.25
N VAL A 82 -9.49 6.00 9.95
CA VAL A 82 -10.31 6.98 9.24
C VAL A 82 -11.60 6.32 8.81
N VAL A 83 -12.74 6.92 9.12
CA VAL A 83 -14.05 6.46 8.68
C VAL A 83 -14.79 7.61 7.99
N MET A 84 -15.19 7.40 6.74
CA MET A 84 -15.91 8.42 5.97
C MET A 84 -17.04 7.80 5.12
N ASN A 85 -17.99 8.64 4.70
CA ASN A 85 -19.00 8.26 3.73
C ASN A 85 -18.42 8.34 2.31
N PRO A 86 -18.33 7.23 1.57
CA PRO A 86 -17.71 7.22 0.25
C PRO A 86 -18.54 7.93 -0.82
N LYS A 87 -19.84 8.14 -0.61
CA LYS A 87 -20.73 8.82 -1.56
C LYS A 87 -20.78 10.33 -1.37
N THR A 88 -20.58 10.78 -0.13
CA THR A 88 -20.75 12.20 0.19
C THR A 88 -19.46 12.93 0.52
N GLY A 89 -18.42 12.21 0.96
CA GLY A 89 -17.19 12.81 1.45
C GLY A 89 -17.27 13.22 2.93
N GLN A 90 -18.40 13.01 3.61
CA GLN A 90 -18.50 13.28 5.04
C GLN A 90 -17.56 12.38 5.83
N VAL A 91 -16.66 12.98 6.59
CA VAL A 91 -15.79 12.27 7.51
C VAL A 91 -16.54 12.11 8.83
N TYR A 92 -16.74 10.88 9.26
CA TYR A 92 -17.40 10.56 10.53
C TYR A 92 -16.42 10.67 11.70
N THR A 93 -15.22 10.16 11.54
CA THR A 93 -14.16 10.24 12.57
C THR A 93 -12.78 10.00 11.98
N VAL A 94 -11.77 10.58 12.65
CA VAL A 94 -10.35 10.27 12.46
C VAL A 94 -9.74 10.03 13.84
N VAL A 95 -9.49 8.79 14.19
CA VAL A 95 -8.79 8.41 15.42
C VAL A 95 -7.28 8.52 15.18
N ASN A 96 -6.58 9.24 16.05
CA ASN A 96 -5.18 9.64 15.90
C ASN A 96 -5.00 10.52 14.64
N GLN A 97 -5.57 11.73 14.72
CA GLN A 97 -5.60 12.70 13.62
C GLN A 97 -4.19 13.10 13.14
N ASP A 98 -3.19 13.08 14.00
CA ASP A 98 -1.81 13.33 13.61
C ASP A 98 -1.34 12.30 12.56
N TRP A 99 -1.56 11.02 12.83
CA TRP A 99 -1.20 9.96 11.89
C TRP A 99 -2.18 9.87 10.72
N GLY A 100 -3.46 10.17 10.95
CA GLY A 100 -4.49 10.08 9.92
C GLY A 100 -4.39 11.12 8.82
N LEU A 101 -3.97 12.34 9.18
CA LEU A 101 -4.05 13.52 8.34
C LEU A 101 -2.70 14.18 8.05
N ARG A 102 -1.75 14.16 9.02
CA ARG A 102 -0.49 14.91 8.92
C ARG A 102 0.72 14.06 8.58
N ARG A 103 0.67 12.75 8.83
CA ARG A 103 1.79 11.84 8.59
C ARG A 103 1.60 11.04 7.30
N GLY A 104 2.61 11.09 6.43
CA GLY A 104 2.70 10.22 5.26
C GLY A 104 3.26 8.85 5.65
N PHE A 105 2.70 7.79 5.08
CA PHE A 105 3.14 6.41 5.22
C PHE A 105 3.41 5.79 3.86
N LYS A 106 4.35 4.87 3.78
CA LYS A 106 4.52 4.04 2.59
C LYS A 106 3.22 3.25 2.35
N PRO A 107 2.61 3.33 1.15
CA PRO A 107 1.32 2.67 0.87
C PRO A 107 1.42 1.15 0.84
N CYS A 108 2.60 0.58 0.75
CA CYS A 108 2.82 -0.86 0.59
C CYS A 108 1.95 -1.38 -0.57
N SER A 109 1.36 -2.57 -0.43
CA SER A 109 0.51 -3.18 -1.45
C SER A 109 -0.81 -2.46 -1.72
N THR A 110 -1.20 -1.40 -0.97
CA THR A 110 -2.37 -0.60 -1.34
C THR A 110 -2.14 0.21 -2.62
N THR A 111 -0.87 0.45 -3.01
CA THR A 111 -0.50 1.04 -4.31
C THR A 111 -1.01 0.21 -5.50
N LYS A 112 -1.26 -1.09 -5.32
CA LYS A 112 -1.80 -1.98 -6.36
C LYS A 112 -3.19 -1.59 -6.84
N LEU A 113 -3.94 -0.79 -6.07
CA LEU A 113 -5.18 -0.17 -6.54
C LEU A 113 -4.90 0.84 -7.67
N VAL A 114 -3.84 1.64 -7.54
CA VAL A 114 -3.39 2.55 -8.59
C VAL A 114 -2.88 1.77 -9.79
N THR A 115 -2.02 0.77 -9.56
CA THR A 115 -1.42 -0.05 -10.63
C THR A 115 -2.48 -0.83 -11.42
N GLY A 116 -3.49 -1.38 -10.74
CA GLY A 116 -4.59 -2.09 -11.38
C GLY A 116 -5.42 -1.17 -12.28
N LEU A 117 -5.83 -0.01 -11.77
CA LEU A 117 -6.59 0.98 -12.55
C LEU A 117 -5.78 1.54 -13.73
N ALA A 118 -4.49 1.81 -13.53
CA ALA A 118 -3.58 2.23 -14.61
C ALA A 118 -3.43 1.12 -15.66
N GLY A 119 -3.18 -0.12 -15.24
CA GLY A 119 -3.02 -1.25 -16.14
C GLY A 119 -4.25 -1.56 -16.98
N LEU A 120 -5.46 -1.44 -16.42
CA LEU A 120 -6.72 -1.57 -17.13
C LEU A 120 -6.92 -0.43 -18.14
N SER A 121 -6.61 0.80 -17.72
CA SER A 121 -6.84 2.00 -18.55
C SER A 121 -5.84 2.14 -19.70
N GLU A 122 -4.62 1.66 -19.52
CA GLU A 122 -3.58 1.61 -20.55
C GLU A 122 -3.62 0.29 -21.37
N HIS A 123 -4.66 -0.53 -21.18
CA HIS A 123 -4.85 -1.82 -21.88
C HIS A 123 -3.69 -2.82 -21.68
N VAL A 124 -2.96 -2.71 -20.58
CA VAL A 124 -1.90 -3.65 -20.15
C VAL A 124 -2.53 -4.88 -19.50
N ILE A 125 -3.64 -4.70 -18.80
CA ILE A 125 -4.41 -5.78 -18.19
C ILE A 125 -5.61 -6.10 -19.08
N ASP A 126 -5.69 -7.35 -19.52
CA ASP A 126 -6.95 -7.96 -19.91
C ASP A 126 -7.57 -8.55 -18.63
N PRO A 127 -8.74 -8.07 -18.18
CA PRO A 127 -9.29 -8.43 -16.89
C PRO A 127 -9.71 -9.89 -16.76
N VAL A 128 -9.90 -10.60 -17.87
CA VAL A 128 -10.32 -12.01 -17.91
C VAL A 128 -9.16 -12.95 -18.25
N GLN A 129 -8.03 -12.43 -18.71
CA GLN A 129 -6.88 -13.23 -19.07
C GLN A 129 -5.99 -13.48 -17.86
N THR A 130 -5.53 -14.71 -17.73
CA THR A 130 -4.55 -15.09 -16.72
C THR A 130 -3.12 -14.83 -17.23
N ILE A 131 -2.25 -14.38 -16.34
CA ILE A 131 -0.83 -14.18 -16.61
C ILE A 131 -0.02 -15.21 -15.81
N ASN A 132 0.88 -15.91 -16.48
CA ASN A 132 1.85 -16.77 -15.80
C ASN A 132 2.87 -15.87 -15.07
N ILE A 133 3.00 -16.08 -13.76
CA ILE A 133 3.85 -15.27 -12.86
C ILE A 133 5.19 -15.94 -12.55
N GLY A 134 5.91 -16.36 -13.57
CA GLY A 134 7.29 -16.84 -13.41
C GLY A 134 7.42 -18.34 -13.25
N THR A 135 8.17 -18.84 -12.26
CA THR A 135 8.49 -20.25 -12.06
C THR A 135 7.36 -21.11 -11.51
N SER A 136 6.22 -20.48 -11.19
CA SER A 136 5.04 -21.19 -10.67
C SER A 136 4.22 -21.83 -11.79
N SER A 137 3.65 -22.97 -11.48
CA SER A 137 2.82 -23.75 -12.41
C SER A 137 1.41 -23.20 -12.60
N TYR A 138 1.11 -21.99 -12.10
CA TYR A 138 -0.22 -21.39 -12.17
C TYR A 138 -0.17 -19.96 -12.68
N SER A 139 -1.27 -19.58 -13.32
CA SER A 139 -1.50 -18.23 -13.81
C SER A 139 -2.56 -17.55 -12.95
N LEU A 140 -2.43 -16.23 -12.76
CA LEU A 140 -3.38 -15.42 -12.02
C LEU A 140 -4.04 -14.41 -12.93
N ASP A 141 -5.34 -14.18 -12.73
CA ASP A 141 -6.05 -13.02 -13.25
C ASP A 141 -5.96 -11.81 -12.31
N LEU A 142 -6.52 -10.69 -12.73
CA LEU A 142 -6.55 -9.46 -11.91
C LEU A 142 -7.24 -9.70 -10.55
N THR A 143 -8.34 -10.47 -10.52
CA THR A 143 -9.13 -10.69 -9.31
C THR A 143 -8.32 -11.43 -8.25
N ASP A 144 -7.72 -12.55 -8.63
CA ASP A 144 -6.92 -13.32 -7.68
C ASP A 144 -5.61 -12.64 -7.33
N SER A 145 -5.02 -11.92 -8.29
CA SER A 145 -3.82 -11.11 -8.03
C SER A 145 -4.07 -10.00 -7.00
N LEU A 146 -5.25 -9.37 -7.01
CA LEU A 146 -5.67 -8.42 -5.99
C LEU A 146 -5.99 -9.11 -4.67
N ALA A 147 -6.73 -10.22 -4.71
CA ALA A 147 -7.17 -10.96 -3.53
C ALA A 147 -5.99 -11.46 -2.70
N PHE A 148 -4.98 -12.04 -3.36
CA PHE A 148 -3.76 -12.56 -2.75
C PHE A 148 -2.62 -11.56 -2.69
N SER A 149 -2.84 -10.33 -3.19
CA SER A 149 -1.83 -9.27 -3.20
C SER A 149 -0.52 -9.66 -3.93
N ASN A 150 -0.62 -10.38 -5.06
CA ASN A 150 0.54 -10.92 -5.76
C ASN A 150 1.49 -9.83 -6.28
N ASN A 151 2.75 -9.86 -5.85
CA ASN A 151 3.74 -8.85 -6.21
C ASN A 151 4.20 -9.00 -7.67
N GLY A 152 4.46 -10.23 -8.11
CA GLY A 152 4.95 -10.52 -9.48
C GLY A 152 4.00 -10.01 -10.56
N TYR A 153 2.69 -10.20 -10.37
CA TYR A 153 1.65 -9.69 -11.26
C TYR A 153 1.74 -8.15 -11.38
N PHE A 154 1.69 -7.44 -10.25
CA PHE A 154 1.66 -5.98 -10.26
C PHE A 154 3.01 -5.34 -10.61
N GLN A 155 4.13 -6.00 -10.36
CA GLN A 155 5.44 -5.58 -10.85
C GLN A 155 5.49 -5.61 -12.39
N ARG A 156 4.99 -6.70 -12.98
CA ARG A 156 4.91 -6.82 -14.44
C ARG A 156 4.00 -5.76 -15.05
N VAL A 157 2.80 -5.58 -14.50
CA VAL A 157 1.86 -4.55 -14.96
C VAL A 157 2.48 -3.16 -14.86
N GLY A 158 3.03 -2.80 -13.70
CA GLY A 158 3.62 -1.47 -13.50
C GLY A 158 4.84 -1.20 -14.39
N GLY A 159 5.65 -2.24 -14.67
CA GLY A 159 6.76 -2.13 -15.60
C GLY A 159 6.32 -1.86 -17.04
N GLN A 160 5.18 -2.41 -17.45
CA GLN A 160 4.59 -2.17 -18.78
C GLN A 160 3.86 -0.82 -18.87
N VAL A 161 3.16 -0.40 -17.81
CA VAL A 161 2.53 0.93 -17.71
C VAL A 161 3.58 2.03 -17.72
N GLY A 162 4.71 1.81 -17.04
CA GLY A 162 5.81 2.78 -16.96
C GLY A 162 5.61 3.87 -15.91
N PHE A 163 6.72 4.55 -15.56
CA PHE A 163 6.76 5.50 -14.45
C PHE A 163 5.81 6.67 -14.63
N ASP A 164 5.85 7.34 -15.78
CA ASP A 164 5.09 8.59 -16.01
C ASP A 164 3.59 8.35 -15.89
N LYS A 165 3.10 7.26 -16.51
CA LYS A 165 1.70 6.86 -16.41
C LYS A 165 1.32 6.45 -15.00
N MET A 166 2.15 5.69 -14.30
CA MET A 166 1.92 5.36 -12.88
C MET A 166 1.75 6.62 -12.03
N MET A 167 2.58 7.66 -12.24
CA MET A 167 2.46 8.93 -11.53
C MET A 167 1.26 9.75 -11.97
N GLU A 168 0.87 9.70 -13.24
CA GLU A 168 -0.36 10.32 -13.75
C GLU A 168 -1.59 9.73 -13.04
N TYR A 169 -1.72 8.40 -12.99
CA TYR A 169 -2.84 7.74 -12.31
C TYR A 169 -2.81 7.94 -10.80
N ALA A 170 -1.64 7.96 -10.16
CA ALA A 170 -1.54 8.29 -8.75
C ALA A 170 -2.12 9.68 -8.45
N ARG A 171 -1.80 10.70 -9.28
CA ARG A 171 -2.36 12.05 -9.15
C ARG A 171 -3.85 12.11 -9.49
N LYS A 172 -4.32 11.42 -10.54
CA LYS A 172 -5.75 11.31 -10.86
C LYS A 172 -6.55 10.79 -9.67
N LEU A 173 -5.99 9.81 -8.96
CA LEU A 173 -6.56 9.21 -7.75
C LEU A 173 -6.30 10.01 -6.48
N GLY A 174 -5.71 11.20 -6.59
CA GLY A 174 -5.57 12.16 -5.49
C GLY A 174 -4.39 11.92 -4.56
N LEU A 175 -3.39 11.16 -4.98
CA LEU A 175 -2.16 11.00 -4.23
C LEU A 175 -1.16 12.12 -4.56
N GLY A 176 -0.31 12.50 -3.60
CA GLY A 176 0.67 13.56 -3.77
C GLY A 176 0.10 14.98 -3.73
N GLU A 177 -1.14 15.14 -3.26
CA GLU A 177 -1.81 16.43 -3.07
C GLU A 177 -2.66 16.42 -1.79
N PRO A 178 -2.89 17.58 -1.13
CA PRO A 178 -3.84 17.66 -0.04
C PRO A 178 -5.24 17.24 -0.49
N THR A 179 -5.99 16.56 0.38
CA THR A 179 -7.37 16.19 0.07
C THR A 179 -8.29 17.40 0.08
N GLY A 180 -7.92 18.44 0.83
CA GLY A 180 -8.72 19.62 1.07
C GLY A 180 -9.70 19.47 2.24
N ILE A 181 -9.48 18.46 3.10
CA ILE A 181 -10.26 18.33 4.34
C ILE A 181 -10.18 19.62 5.15
N ASN A 182 -11.28 20.03 5.78
CA ASN A 182 -11.36 21.20 6.66
C ASN A 182 -10.60 21.00 7.99
N PHE A 183 -9.33 20.59 7.88
CA PHE A 183 -8.44 20.34 9.01
C PHE A 183 -7.06 20.97 8.75
N PRO A 184 -6.50 21.74 9.70
CA PRO A 184 -5.24 22.44 9.49
C PRO A 184 -4.04 21.49 9.50
N GLY A 185 -3.08 21.73 8.60
CA GLY A 185 -1.81 21.00 8.58
C GLY A 185 -1.90 19.61 7.95
N GLU A 186 -2.87 19.39 7.05
CA GLU A 186 -2.93 18.17 6.25
C GLU A 186 -1.64 17.99 5.43
N SER A 187 -1.09 16.76 5.42
CA SER A 187 0.05 16.42 4.59
C SER A 187 -0.40 16.07 3.16
N PRO A 188 0.28 16.59 2.12
CA PRO A 188 0.03 16.20 0.74
C PRO A 188 0.52 14.78 0.42
N GLY A 189 1.22 14.11 1.33
CA GLY A 189 1.98 12.91 1.00
C GLY A 189 3.14 13.23 0.06
N ARG A 190 3.67 12.22 -0.63
CA ARG A 190 4.78 12.40 -1.56
C ARG A 190 4.71 11.39 -2.71
N LEU A 191 4.97 11.86 -3.93
CA LEU A 191 5.22 11.01 -5.08
C LEU A 191 6.66 11.17 -5.54
N PRO A 192 7.35 10.11 -5.98
CA PRO A 192 8.69 10.21 -6.52
C PRO A 192 8.72 11.04 -7.79
N VAL A 193 9.85 11.72 -8.04
CA VAL A 193 10.04 12.57 -9.23
C VAL A 193 10.44 11.74 -10.44
N PHE A 194 11.24 10.69 -10.22
CA PHE A 194 11.75 9.84 -11.29
C PHE A 194 12.13 8.45 -10.80
N LYS A 195 11.79 7.44 -11.60
CA LYS A 195 12.29 6.06 -11.47
C LYS A 195 12.40 5.41 -12.85
N GLN A 196 13.25 4.39 -12.96
CA GLN A 196 13.40 3.64 -14.20
C GLN A 196 13.67 2.15 -13.95
N GLY A 197 13.43 1.33 -14.96
CA GLY A 197 13.72 -0.11 -14.94
C GLY A 197 13.01 -0.83 -13.80
N TYR A 198 13.71 -1.75 -13.14
CA TYR A 198 13.14 -2.57 -12.07
C TYR A 198 12.57 -1.75 -10.88
N ALA A 199 13.11 -0.54 -10.63
CA ALA A 199 12.58 0.32 -9.56
C ALA A 199 11.14 0.77 -9.82
N VAL A 200 10.69 0.88 -11.08
CA VAL A 200 9.28 1.14 -11.43
C VAL A 200 8.43 -0.09 -11.12
N ASN A 201 8.91 -1.28 -11.49
CA ASN A 201 8.21 -2.53 -11.23
C ASN A 201 7.97 -2.69 -9.72
N HIS A 202 9.02 -2.55 -8.91
CA HIS A 202 8.95 -2.72 -7.47
C HIS A 202 8.07 -1.66 -6.81
N MET A 203 8.21 -0.39 -7.19
CA MET A 203 7.33 0.70 -6.74
C MET A 203 5.85 0.40 -7.00
N SER A 204 5.52 -0.17 -8.16
CA SER A 204 4.14 -0.46 -8.57
C SER A 204 3.45 -1.54 -7.73
N SER A 205 4.21 -2.34 -7.00
CA SER A 205 3.69 -3.38 -6.11
C SER A 205 3.88 -3.07 -4.63
N HIS A 206 4.95 -2.33 -4.26
CA HIS A 206 5.35 -2.08 -2.86
C HIS A 206 5.24 -0.60 -2.44
N GLY A 207 5.01 0.32 -3.39
CA GLY A 207 4.86 1.74 -3.10
C GLY A 207 6.15 2.45 -2.67
N ASP A 208 7.32 2.02 -3.18
CA ASP A 208 8.59 2.61 -2.82
C ASP A 208 8.66 4.10 -3.19
N ASP A 209 9.15 4.91 -2.25
CA ASP A 209 9.27 6.36 -2.34
C ASP A 209 7.93 7.12 -2.51
N ILE A 210 6.82 6.40 -2.39
CA ILE A 210 5.48 7.00 -2.27
C ILE A 210 5.14 7.13 -0.78
N GLU A 211 4.58 8.27 -0.41
CA GLU A 211 3.98 8.50 0.91
C GLU A 211 2.53 8.95 0.74
N VAL A 212 1.64 8.33 1.51
CA VAL A 212 0.21 8.61 1.53
C VAL A 212 -0.28 8.79 2.95
N THR A 213 -1.27 9.64 3.15
CA THR A 213 -1.98 9.73 4.42
C THR A 213 -3.16 8.75 4.46
N ALA A 214 -3.65 8.42 5.66
CA ALA A 214 -4.80 7.53 5.78
C ALA A 214 -6.06 8.13 5.13
N ILE A 215 -6.25 9.46 5.21
CA ILE A 215 -7.38 10.14 4.55
C ILE A 215 -7.26 10.10 3.02
N GLN A 216 -6.05 10.16 2.45
CA GLN A 216 -5.85 9.99 1.00
C GLN A 216 -6.24 8.58 0.55
N LEU A 217 -5.88 7.54 1.30
CA LEU A 217 -6.29 6.15 1.01
C LEU A 217 -7.81 5.97 1.14
N ALA A 218 -8.43 6.55 2.16
CA ALA A 218 -9.89 6.54 2.32
C ALA A 218 -10.59 7.23 1.15
N ARG A 219 -10.08 8.38 0.70
CA ARG A 219 -10.58 9.12 -0.47
C ARG A 219 -10.43 8.31 -1.77
N LEU A 220 -9.27 7.68 -1.99
CA LEU A 220 -9.03 6.83 -3.15
C LEU A 220 -10.03 5.67 -3.19
N THR A 221 -10.19 4.98 -2.07
CA THR A 221 -11.14 3.86 -1.96
C THR A 221 -12.58 4.33 -2.13
N SER A 222 -12.91 5.52 -1.62
CA SER A 222 -14.21 6.15 -1.85
C SER A 222 -14.45 6.46 -3.33
N ALA A 223 -13.44 6.89 -4.08
CA ALA A 223 -13.55 7.12 -5.50
C ALA A 223 -13.85 5.82 -6.28
N ILE A 224 -13.28 4.69 -5.85
CA ILE A 224 -13.65 3.37 -6.41
C ILE A 224 -15.10 3.02 -6.06
N ALA A 225 -15.50 3.26 -4.81
CA ALA A 225 -16.83 2.91 -4.31
C ALA A 225 -17.98 3.73 -4.94
N ASN A 226 -17.71 4.98 -5.33
CA ASN A 226 -18.72 5.93 -5.82
C ASN A 226 -18.74 6.10 -7.34
N GLY A 227 -18.00 5.28 -8.08
CA GLY A 227 -17.99 5.32 -9.52
C GLY A 227 -17.03 6.34 -10.13
N GLY A 228 -15.95 6.69 -9.43
CA GLY A 228 -14.87 7.48 -10.00
C GLY A 228 -14.90 8.97 -9.68
N GLN A 229 -15.57 9.37 -8.62
CA GLN A 229 -15.57 10.78 -8.18
C GLN A 229 -14.64 10.99 -7.00
N LEU A 230 -13.64 11.84 -7.19
CA LEU A 230 -12.72 12.24 -6.13
C LEU A 230 -13.35 13.36 -5.31
N LEU A 231 -13.81 13.02 -4.11
CA LEU A 231 -14.50 13.94 -3.22
C LEU A 231 -13.51 14.77 -2.41
N ILE A 232 -13.95 15.94 -1.94
CA ILE A 232 -13.28 16.69 -0.87
C ILE A 232 -13.83 16.15 0.44
N PRO A 233 -13.00 15.51 1.29
CA PRO A 233 -13.44 15.07 2.59
C PRO A 233 -13.78 16.28 3.47
N HIS A 234 -14.87 16.19 4.22
CA HIS A 234 -15.28 17.25 5.12
C HIS A 234 -15.84 16.67 6.41
N MET A 235 -15.37 17.17 7.55
CA MET A 235 -15.90 16.86 8.86
C MET A 235 -16.81 18.01 9.31
N PRO A 236 -18.13 17.81 9.39
CA PRO A 236 -19.04 18.85 9.90
C PRO A 236 -18.65 19.24 11.33
N ARG A 237 -18.54 20.53 11.61
CA ARG A 237 -18.12 21.04 12.93
C ARG A 237 -19.28 21.48 13.79
N THR A 238 -20.46 21.66 13.19
CA THR A 238 -21.68 22.04 13.90
C THR A 238 -22.85 21.14 13.49
N PRO A 239 -23.92 21.05 14.33
CA PRO A 239 -25.15 20.36 13.96
C PRO A 239 -25.76 20.92 12.67
N GLU A 240 -25.68 22.23 12.46
CA GLU A 240 -26.19 22.92 11.27
C GLU A 240 -25.41 22.51 10.02
N GLU A 241 -24.08 22.43 10.09
CA GLU A 241 -23.24 21.91 8.99
C GLU A 241 -23.60 20.45 8.69
N ASN A 242 -23.82 19.64 9.71
CA ASN A 242 -24.18 18.24 9.53
C ASN A 242 -25.54 18.08 8.82
N VAL A 243 -26.53 18.87 9.21
CA VAL A 243 -27.87 18.87 8.57
C VAL A 243 -27.81 19.43 7.14
N ARG A 244 -26.97 20.43 6.91
CA ARG A 244 -26.80 21.12 5.61
C ARG A 244 -25.64 20.58 4.81
N PHE A 245 -25.10 19.43 5.17
CA PHE A 245 -23.91 18.87 4.55
C PHE A 245 -24.08 18.81 3.03
N LYS A 246 -23.14 19.41 2.32
CA LYS A 246 -23.10 19.39 0.86
C LYS A 246 -21.89 18.59 0.40
N ARG A 247 -22.16 17.59 -0.43
CA ARG A 247 -21.14 16.85 -1.12
C ARG A 247 -20.37 17.78 -2.05
N GLU A 248 -19.05 17.72 -1.98
CA GLU A 248 -18.16 18.46 -2.86
C GLU A 248 -17.28 17.52 -3.65
N VAL A 249 -17.32 17.64 -4.99
CA VAL A 249 -16.50 16.85 -5.91
C VAL A 249 -15.31 17.70 -6.33
N LYS A 250 -14.09 17.23 -6.03
CA LYS A 250 -12.86 17.87 -6.49
C LYS A 250 -12.69 17.71 -8.00
N ARG A 251 -12.90 16.48 -8.48
CA ARG A 251 -12.87 16.10 -9.91
C ARG A 251 -13.37 14.68 -10.11
N ASP A 252 -13.73 14.35 -11.35
CA ASP A 252 -13.82 12.98 -11.80
C ASP A 252 -12.41 12.43 -12.07
N ILE A 253 -12.18 11.16 -11.76
CA ILE A 253 -10.86 10.53 -11.94
C ILE A 253 -10.54 10.25 -13.42
N ASN A 254 -11.54 10.44 -14.33
CA ASN A 254 -11.42 10.18 -15.77
C ASN A 254 -10.85 8.78 -16.09
N ILE A 255 -11.35 7.79 -15.37
CA ILE A 255 -11.11 6.36 -15.61
C ILE A 255 -12.45 5.74 -16.03
N PRO A 256 -12.51 4.96 -17.10
CA PRO A 256 -13.75 4.29 -17.52
C PRO A 256 -14.39 3.52 -16.36
N GLN A 257 -15.69 3.69 -16.18
CA GLN A 257 -16.44 3.04 -15.09
C GLN A 257 -16.27 1.51 -15.12
N GLU A 258 -16.15 0.94 -16.31
CA GLU A 258 -15.90 -0.47 -16.46
C GLU A 258 -14.59 -0.89 -15.78
N ASN A 259 -13.51 -0.12 -15.95
CA ASN A 259 -12.22 -0.39 -15.33
C ASN A 259 -12.29 -0.29 -13.81
N VAL A 260 -13.04 0.71 -13.29
CA VAL A 260 -13.29 0.82 -11.84
C VAL A 260 -14.03 -0.42 -11.34
N ASN A 261 -15.07 -0.85 -12.04
CA ASN A 261 -15.87 -2.03 -11.69
C ASN A 261 -15.04 -3.33 -11.74
N ARG A 262 -14.05 -3.44 -12.64
CA ARG A 262 -13.17 -4.61 -12.75
C ARG A 262 -12.23 -4.80 -11.55
N MET A 263 -12.00 -3.76 -10.75
CA MET A 263 -11.23 -3.85 -9.51
C MET A 263 -12.01 -4.50 -8.37
N ILE A 264 -13.35 -4.31 -8.35
CA ILE A 264 -14.20 -4.66 -7.19
C ILE A 264 -14.16 -6.15 -6.85
N PRO A 265 -14.26 -7.10 -7.81
CA PRO A 265 -14.20 -8.53 -7.48
C PRO A 265 -12.92 -8.94 -6.75
N GLY A 266 -11.77 -8.39 -7.13
CA GLY A 266 -10.50 -8.67 -6.45
C GLY A 266 -10.44 -8.07 -5.05
N MET A 267 -11.05 -6.91 -4.84
CA MET A 267 -11.18 -6.28 -3.52
C MET A 267 -12.14 -7.06 -2.61
N ILE A 268 -13.23 -7.62 -3.14
CA ILE A 268 -14.12 -8.54 -2.42
C ILE A 268 -13.38 -9.86 -2.13
N GLY A 269 -12.67 -10.40 -3.10
CA GLY A 269 -11.87 -11.61 -2.96
C GLY A 269 -10.83 -11.50 -1.84
N ALA A 270 -10.20 -10.33 -1.68
CA ALA A 270 -9.26 -10.09 -0.58
C ALA A 270 -9.90 -10.35 0.80
N VAL A 271 -11.17 -9.99 0.97
CA VAL A 271 -11.93 -10.17 2.22
C VAL A 271 -12.51 -11.58 2.33
N ASN A 272 -13.00 -12.17 1.24
CA ASN A 272 -13.70 -13.45 1.30
C ASN A 272 -12.72 -14.63 1.47
N TYR A 273 -11.58 -14.62 0.75
CA TYR A 273 -10.64 -15.74 0.75
C TYR A 273 -9.15 -15.33 0.72
N GLY A 274 -8.87 -14.03 0.53
CA GLY A 274 -7.52 -13.49 0.38
C GLY A 274 -6.91 -12.95 1.67
N THR A 275 -6.07 -11.93 1.52
CA THR A 275 -5.22 -11.35 2.59
C THR A 275 -5.98 -10.63 3.69
N ALA A 276 -7.24 -10.25 3.47
CA ALA A 276 -8.09 -9.49 4.39
C ALA A 276 -9.20 -10.32 5.04
N LYS A 277 -9.10 -11.65 5.10
CA LYS A 277 -10.14 -12.55 5.67
C LYS A 277 -10.62 -12.15 7.07
N ARG A 278 -9.79 -11.47 7.86
CA ARG A 278 -10.15 -10.99 9.19
C ARG A 278 -11.17 -9.85 9.20
N ALA A 279 -11.38 -9.19 8.05
CA ALA A 279 -12.43 -8.19 7.88
C ALA A 279 -13.78 -8.80 7.50
N TYR A 280 -13.85 -10.10 7.18
CA TYR A 280 -15.08 -10.74 6.72
C TYR A 280 -16.26 -10.50 7.68
N ASN A 281 -17.38 -10.08 7.10
CA ASN A 281 -18.64 -9.88 7.80
C ASN A 281 -19.75 -10.64 7.03
N PRO A 282 -20.44 -11.60 7.66
CA PRO A 282 -21.49 -12.35 6.98
C PRO A 282 -22.75 -11.51 6.69
N LEU A 283 -22.87 -10.33 7.28
CA LEU A 283 -24.04 -9.46 7.12
C LEU A 283 -23.91 -8.48 5.96
N GLU A 284 -22.68 -8.20 5.49
CA GLU A 284 -22.46 -7.24 4.43
C GLU A 284 -21.20 -7.59 3.60
N THR A 285 -21.23 -7.21 2.33
CA THR A 285 -20.05 -7.38 1.46
C THR A 285 -19.09 -6.22 1.65
N ILE A 286 -17.86 -6.55 2.02
CA ILE A 286 -16.75 -5.61 2.17
C ILE A 286 -15.79 -5.79 1.00
N ALA A 287 -15.40 -4.70 0.36
CA ALA A 287 -14.33 -4.66 -0.64
C ALA A 287 -13.14 -3.89 -0.07
N GLY A 288 -11.92 -4.43 -0.19
CA GLY A 288 -10.75 -3.75 0.36
C GLY A 288 -9.42 -4.28 -0.13
N LYS A 289 -8.34 -3.62 0.28
CA LYS A 289 -6.96 -3.98 -0.05
C LYS A 289 -6.07 -3.83 1.15
N THR A 290 -5.30 -4.87 1.45
CA THR A 290 -4.25 -4.88 2.47
C THR A 290 -2.94 -4.29 1.95
N GLY A 291 -2.09 -3.89 2.87
CA GLY A 291 -0.70 -3.57 2.63
C GLY A 291 0.14 -3.95 3.85
N SER A 292 1.26 -4.61 3.61
CA SER A 292 2.26 -4.95 4.63
C SER A 292 3.63 -4.61 4.09
N CYS A 293 4.42 -3.85 4.83
CA CYS A 293 5.82 -3.60 4.48
C CYS A 293 6.56 -2.94 5.64
N ILE A 294 7.87 -2.85 5.53
CA ILE A 294 8.69 -2.05 6.43
C ILE A 294 8.73 -0.61 5.89
N GLY A 295 8.38 0.34 6.75
CA GLY A 295 8.46 1.77 6.48
C GLY A 295 8.75 2.55 7.76
N GLN A 296 9.55 3.61 7.65
CA GLN A 296 9.86 4.49 8.78
C GLN A 296 10.42 3.75 10.02
N GLY A 297 11.23 2.71 9.77
CA GLY A 297 11.93 1.95 10.81
C GLY A 297 11.08 0.92 11.55
N SER A 298 9.87 0.62 11.10
CA SER A 298 9.01 -0.43 11.68
C SER A 298 8.14 -1.08 10.62
N TRP A 299 7.47 -2.18 10.97
CA TRP A 299 6.43 -2.73 10.11
C TRP A 299 5.20 -1.82 10.08
N LEU A 300 4.60 -1.76 8.90
CA LEU A 300 3.34 -1.12 8.61
C LEU A 300 2.32 -2.17 8.20
N GLY A 301 1.13 -2.10 8.77
CA GLY A 301 -0.04 -2.85 8.35
C GLY A 301 -1.13 -1.89 7.92
N LEU A 302 -1.54 -1.97 6.65
CA LEU A 302 -2.55 -1.09 6.08
C LEU A 302 -3.76 -1.91 5.62
N PHE A 303 -4.93 -1.32 5.75
CA PHE A 303 -6.13 -1.81 5.10
C PHE A 303 -7.02 -0.63 4.74
N THR A 304 -7.41 -0.54 3.48
CA THR A 304 -8.39 0.44 3.01
C THR A 304 -9.54 -0.30 2.34
N SER A 305 -10.77 0.09 2.66
CA SER A 305 -11.96 -0.69 2.31
C SER A 305 -13.22 0.15 2.28
N TYR A 306 -14.28 -0.39 1.71
CA TYR A 306 -15.62 0.18 1.79
C TYR A 306 -16.69 -0.91 1.89
N ALA A 307 -17.82 -0.57 2.49
CA ALA A 307 -18.98 -1.43 2.63
C ALA A 307 -20.28 -0.63 2.83
N PRO A 308 -21.46 -1.27 2.61
CA PRO A 308 -21.66 -2.45 1.77
C PRO A 308 -21.29 -2.16 0.29
N VAL A 309 -20.83 -3.16 -0.45
CA VAL A 309 -20.42 -2.93 -1.87
C VAL A 309 -21.60 -2.46 -2.72
N GLN A 310 -22.81 -2.97 -2.48
CA GLN A 310 -24.00 -2.67 -3.25
C GLN A 310 -24.53 -1.25 -3.00
N ASP A 311 -24.35 -0.74 -1.79
CA ASP A 311 -24.82 0.60 -1.38
C ASP A 311 -23.80 1.21 -0.40
N PRO A 312 -22.64 1.67 -0.91
CA PRO A 312 -21.53 2.09 -0.05
C PRO A 312 -21.93 3.18 0.96
N GLN A 313 -21.74 2.91 2.25
CA GLN A 313 -22.04 3.81 3.35
C GLN A 313 -20.80 4.19 4.16
N LEU A 314 -19.84 3.27 4.24
CA LEU A 314 -18.62 3.42 5.02
C LEU A 314 -17.39 3.12 4.14
N ALA A 315 -16.45 4.03 4.13
CA ALA A 315 -15.06 3.78 3.70
C ALA A 315 -14.18 3.85 4.94
N ILE A 316 -13.43 2.79 5.20
CA ILE A 316 -12.58 2.65 6.38
C ILE A 316 -11.15 2.42 5.95
N THR A 317 -10.24 3.26 6.48
CA THR A 317 -8.80 3.05 6.33
C THR A 317 -8.16 2.92 7.70
N VAL A 318 -7.37 1.86 7.87
CA VAL A 318 -6.59 1.58 9.07
C VAL A 318 -5.13 1.50 8.70
N ILE A 319 -4.28 2.20 9.45
CA ILE A 319 -2.81 2.05 9.39
C ILE A 319 -2.32 1.71 10.80
N LEU A 320 -1.65 0.58 10.92
CA LEU A 320 -0.99 0.12 12.13
C LEU A 320 0.52 0.21 11.97
N ARG A 321 1.23 0.48 13.07
CA ARG A 321 2.68 0.56 13.09
C ARG A 321 3.25 -0.06 14.36
N ASN A 322 4.02 -1.13 14.24
CA ASN A 322 4.82 -1.74 15.30
C ASN A 322 5.70 -2.86 14.70
N SER A 323 6.41 -3.60 15.49
CA SER A 323 7.28 -4.69 15.04
C SER A 323 6.52 -5.86 14.39
N GLY A 324 5.24 -6.04 14.69
CA GLY A 324 4.36 -7.11 14.19
C GLY A 324 3.22 -6.61 13.32
N ALA A 325 3.17 -5.31 12.94
CA ALA A 325 2.08 -4.76 12.14
C ALA A 325 2.03 -5.40 10.75
N ARG A 326 0.84 -5.86 10.35
CA ARG A 326 0.56 -6.45 9.04
C ARG A 326 -0.82 -6.06 8.58
N GLY A 327 -1.06 -6.11 7.27
CA GLY A 327 -2.35 -5.82 6.66
C GLY A 327 -3.48 -6.68 7.21
N LYS A 328 -3.22 -7.94 7.53
CA LYS A 328 -4.20 -8.85 8.18
C LYS A 328 -4.68 -8.34 9.55
N TYR A 329 -3.84 -7.62 10.30
CA TYR A 329 -4.26 -7.04 11.59
C TYR A 329 -5.00 -5.70 11.38
N ALA A 330 -4.58 -4.90 10.40
CA ALA A 330 -5.33 -3.70 10.01
C ALA A 330 -6.73 -4.06 9.49
N SER A 331 -6.85 -5.14 8.69
CA SER A 331 -8.15 -5.63 8.24
C SER A 331 -9.03 -6.16 9.39
N ALA A 332 -8.42 -6.74 10.44
CA ALA A 332 -9.16 -7.17 11.64
C ALA A 332 -9.78 -5.96 12.37
N VAL A 333 -9.03 -4.86 12.52
CA VAL A 333 -9.53 -3.62 13.13
C VAL A 333 -10.70 -3.05 12.31
N ALA A 334 -10.53 -2.89 10.99
CA ALA A 334 -11.62 -2.40 10.14
C ALA A 334 -12.85 -3.31 10.17
N GLY A 335 -12.64 -4.64 10.15
CA GLY A 335 -13.72 -5.63 10.25
C GLY A 335 -14.48 -5.53 11.59
N ASP A 336 -13.79 -5.21 12.68
CA ASP A 336 -14.43 -5.00 13.97
C ASP A 336 -15.28 -3.70 13.98
N VAL A 337 -14.78 -2.62 13.35
CA VAL A 337 -15.58 -1.39 13.16
C VAL A 337 -16.83 -1.70 12.35
N TYR A 338 -16.72 -2.40 11.22
CA TYR A 338 -17.89 -2.79 10.41
C TYR A 338 -18.88 -3.61 11.22
N ARG A 339 -18.45 -4.66 11.92
CA ARG A 339 -19.34 -5.51 12.73
C ARG A 339 -20.07 -4.75 13.84
N ARG A 340 -19.38 -3.78 14.47
CA ARG A 340 -20.03 -2.93 15.50
C ARG A 340 -21.06 -2.00 14.90
N LEU A 341 -20.74 -1.37 13.76
CA LEU A 341 -21.65 -0.42 13.11
C LEU A 341 -22.83 -1.10 12.43
N THR A 342 -22.69 -2.31 11.91
CA THR A 342 -23.82 -3.08 11.35
C THR A 342 -24.89 -3.47 12.39
N GLN A 343 -24.55 -3.39 13.68
CA GLN A 343 -25.53 -3.55 14.77
C GLN A 343 -26.34 -2.28 15.06
N SER A 344 -25.89 -1.14 14.53
CA SER A 344 -26.60 0.14 14.63
C SER A 344 -27.72 0.23 13.59
N ALA A 345 -28.88 0.75 13.98
CA ALA A 345 -29.99 0.95 13.05
C ALA A 345 -29.63 1.82 11.84
N ARG A 346 -28.65 2.72 11.99
CA ARG A 346 -28.18 3.62 10.94
C ARG A 346 -27.38 2.94 9.85
N PHE A 347 -26.55 1.97 10.21
CA PHE A 347 -25.63 1.28 9.30
C PHE A 347 -26.01 -0.19 9.10
N ALA A 348 -27.13 -0.63 9.66
CA ALA A 348 -27.63 -1.98 9.47
C ALA A 348 -27.85 -2.27 7.98
N PRO A 349 -27.49 -3.46 7.50
CA PRO A 349 -27.78 -3.89 6.13
C PRO A 349 -29.28 -3.78 5.84
N LYS A 350 -29.64 -3.32 4.65
CA LYS A 350 -31.05 -3.26 4.24
C LYS A 350 -31.65 -4.65 4.24
N PRO A 351 -32.93 -4.80 4.70
CA PRO A 351 -33.62 -6.08 4.64
C PRO A 351 -33.56 -6.69 3.22
N GLY A 352 -33.21 -7.95 3.13
CA GLY A 352 -33.10 -8.67 1.85
C GLY A 352 -31.79 -8.47 1.08
N SER A 353 -30.88 -7.60 1.55
CA SER A 353 -29.54 -7.56 0.99
C SER A 353 -28.74 -8.79 1.42
N GLN A 354 -28.22 -9.54 0.43
CA GLN A 354 -27.32 -10.66 0.70
C GLN A 354 -25.89 -10.27 0.39
N PRO A 355 -24.89 -10.74 1.16
CA PRO A 355 -23.49 -10.55 0.80
C PRO A 355 -23.19 -11.14 -0.58
N ILE A 356 -22.45 -10.40 -1.41
CA ILE A 356 -21.99 -10.86 -2.70
C ILE A 356 -20.60 -11.48 -2.53
N LEU A 357 -20.40 -12.66 -3.08
CA LEU A 357 -19.09 -13.28 -3.17
C LEU A 357 -18.38 -12.81 -4.45
N ALA A 358 -17.05 -12.76 -4.42
CA ALA A 358 -16.27 -12.34 -5.57
C ALA A 358 -16.62 -13.11 -6.86
N ASN A 359 -16.95 -14.39 -6.72
CA ASN A 359 -17.31 -15.26 -7.85
C ASN A 359 -18.68 -14.96 -8.43
N ASP A 360 -19.60 -14.39 -7.66
CA ASP A 360 -20.94 -14.06 -8.13
C ASP A 360 -20.92 -12.85 -9.09
N MET A 361 -19.85 -12.06 -9.07
CA MET A 361 -19.67 -10.88 -9.93
C MET A 361 -19.00 -11.17 -11.26
N LEU A 362 -18.45 -12.38 -11.42
CA LEU A 362 -17.73 -12.81 -12.62
C LEU A 362 -18.35 -14.11 -13.15
N ALA A 363 -18.17 -14.37 -14.45
CA ALA A 363 -18.44 -15.69 -15.00
C ALA A 363 -17.67 -16.76 -14.22
N PRO A 364 -18.21 -17.98 -14.07
CA PRO A 364 -17.54 -19.06 -13.35
C PRO A 364 -16.09 -19.18 -13.83
N ARG A 365 -15.17 -19.11 -12.90
CA ARG A 365 -13.74 -19.30 -13.15
C ARG A 365 -13.20 -20.39 -12.23
N PRO A 366 -12.13 -21.08 -12.64
CA PRO A 366 -11.52 -22.10 -11.79
C PRO A 366 -11.09 -21.47 -10.46
N HIS A 367 -11.57 -22.01 -9.35
CA HIS A 367 -11.05 -21.65 -8.04
C HIS A 367 -9.62 -22.15 -7.90
N ILE A 368 -8.75 -21.30 -7.39
CA ILE A 368 -7.46 -21.76 -6.88
C ILE A 368 -7.72 -22.57 -5.63
N ASP A 369 -7.16 -23.79 -5.56
CA ASP A 369 -7.18 -24.62 -4.35
C ASP A 369 -6.68 -23.76 -3.16
N PRO A 370 -7.41 -23.70 -2.03
CA PRO A 370 -6.98 -22.95 -0.86
C PRO A 370 -5.56 -23.30 -0.36
N ARG A 371 -5.10 -24.52 -0.61
CA ARG A 371 -3.71 -24.94 -0.30
C ARG A 371 -2.69 -24.27 -1.23
N LYS A 372 -3.05 -24.06 -2.50
CA LYS A 372 -2.23 -23.31 -3.47
C LYS A 372 -2.36 -21.81 -3.27
N ALA A 373 -3.46 -21.33 -2.70
CA ALA A 373 -3.66 -19.93 -2.37
C ALA A 373 -2.65 -19.41 -1.33
N ALA A 374 -2.27 -20.24 -0.36
CA ALA A 374 -1.21 -19.91 0.60
C ALA A 374 0.17 -19.80 -0.07
N GLU A 375 0.43 -20.58 -1.12
CA GLU A 375 1.66 -20.50 -1.91
C GLU A 375 1.72 -19.25 -2.81
N VAL A 376 0.56 -18.61 -3.09
CA VAL A 376 0.42 -17.45 -3.98
C VAL A 376 0.49 -16.13 -3.22
N SER A 377 0.28 -16.14 -1.89
CA SER A 377 0.33 -14.93 -1.06
C SER A 377 1.77 -14.50 -0.82
N ASP A 378 2.25 -13.58 -1.63
CA ASP A 378 3.59 -12.99 -1.46
C ASP A 378 3.70 -12.18 -0.16
N GLU A 379 2.62 -11.58 0.33
CA GLU A 379 2.61 -10.88 1.63
C GLU A 379 2.95 -11.82 2.79
N GLU A 380 2.40 -13.04 2.81
CA GLU A 380 2.70 -14.02 3.86
C GLU A 380 4.13 -14.55 3.75
N LYS A 381 4.64 -14.77 2.53
CA LYS A 381 6.03 -15.23 2.31
C LYS A 381 7.06 -14.18 2.66
N GLU A 382 6.81 -12.89 2.33
CA GLU A 382 7.68 -11.78 2.72
C GLU A 382 7.68 -11.59 4.24
N ASP A 383 6.54 -11.80 4.90
CA ASP A 383 6.41 -11.78 6.34
C ASP A 383 7.29 -12.87 6.99
N GLU A 384 7.23 -14.11 6.49
CA GLU A 384 8.03 -15.25 6.98
C GLU A 384 9.53 -15.10 6.68
N ALA A 385 9.88 -14.69 5.46
CA ALA A 385 11.28 -14.48 5.06
C ALA A 385 11.96 -13.37 5.88
N THR A 386 11.19 -12.33 6.24
CA THR A 386 11.72 -11.21 7.04
C THR A 386 11.84 -11.58 8.52
N GLU A 387 10.98 -12.44 9.05
CA GLU A 387 11.13 -13.00 10.40
C GLU A 387 12.36 -13.92 10.47
N ALA A 388 12.57 -14.78 9.48
CA ALA A 388 13.76 -15.64 9.38
C ALA A 388 15.07 -14.84 9.21
N SER A 389 15.05 -13.73 8.46
CA SER A 389 16.22 -12.88 8.27
C SER A 389 16.60 -12.08 9.53
N LYS A 390 15.63 -11.73 10.38
CA LYS A 390 15.90 -11.10 11.68
C LYS A 390 16.65 -12.03 12.61
N ASP A 391 16.29 -13.31 12.62
CA ASP A 391 17.00 -14.32 13.40
C ASP A 391 18.41 -14.56 12.88
N ALA A 392 18.63 -14.49 11.56
CA ALA A 392 19.94 -14.61 10.93
C ALA A 392 20.84 -13.37 11.17
N PHE A 393 20.25 -12.15 11.17
CA PHE A 393 20.99 -10.90 11.40
C PHE A 393 21.50 -10.78 12.85
N VAL A 394 20.70 -11.19 13.83
CA VAL A 394 21.13 -11.23 15.25
C VAL A 394 22.29 -12.21 15.47
N VAL A 395 22.39 -13.26 14.63
CA VAL A 395 23.52 -14.22 14.68
C VAL A 395 24.78 -13.64 14.04
N SER A 396 24.68 -12.80 13.01
CA SER A 396 25.83 -12.20 12.30
C SER A 396 26.46 -11.03 13.07
N GLU A 397 25.67 -10.19 13.76
CA GLU A 397 26.22 -9.11 14.60
C GLU A 397 26.92 -9.61 15.86
N ALA A 398 26.58 -10.82 16.33
CA ALA A 398 27.29 -11.44 17.46
C ALA A 398 28.62 -12.10 17.06
N GLY A 399 28.94 -12.17 15.76
CA GLY A 399 30.12 -12.85 15.21
C GLY A 399 31.31 -11.96 14.83
N ASP A 400 31.14 -10.64 14.75
CA ASP A 400 32.15 -9.75 14.16
C ASP A 400 32.87 -8.85 15.20
N GLY A 401 33.36 -9.46 16.23
CA GLY A 401 34.15 -8.83 17.29
C GLY A 401 35.47 -9.57 17.57
N SER A 402 36.28 -9.90 16.56
CA SER A 402 37.63 -10.41 16.78
C SER A 402 38.57 -9.97 15.68
N THR A 403 39.41 -9.02 16.06
CA THR A 403 40.62 -8.54 15.39
C THR A 403 41.56 -9.66 14.94
N GLY A 404 42.07 -9.44 13.74
CA GLY A 404 43.20 -9.93 13.02
C GLY A 404 44.25 -10.87 13.62
N SER A 405 44.68 -11.80 12.80
CA SER A 405 46.10 -12.03 12.51
C SER A 405 46.22 -12.90 11.28
N GLN A 406 47.08 -12.44 10.37
CA GLN A 406 47.56 -13.15 9.17
C GLN A 406 48.36 -14.36 9.54
N THR A 407 48.20 -15.48 8.85
CA THR A 407 49.29 -16.29 8.31
C THR A 407 48.71 -17.22 7.23
N GLY A 408 49.42 -17.24 6.10
CA GLY A 408 49.04 -17.95 4.89
C GLY A 408 49.32 -19.45 4.93
N SER A 409 48.70 -20.17 4.04
CA SER A 409 49.33 -21.21 3.20
C SER A 409 48.40 -21.67 2.09
N GLN A 410 49.00 -21.79 0.93
CA GLN A 410 48.55 -22.20 -0.41
C GLN A 410 47.90 -23.60 -0.41
N THR A 411 46.94 -23.88 -1.30
CA THR A 411 47.10 -24.52 -2.60
C THR A 411 45.79 -24.90 -3.26
N THR A 412 45.76 -24.56 -4.53
CA THR A 412 45.27 -25.20 -5.75
C THR A 412 43.81 -25.32 -6.08
N GLY A 413 43.47 -24.75 -7.26
CA GLY A 413 42.46 -25.24 -8.16
C GLY A 413 41.61 -24.18 -8.84
N GLN A 414 42.12 -23.57 -9.93
CA GLN A 414 41.40 -22.72 -10.87
C GLN A 414 40.53 -23.55 -11.84
N PRO A 415 39.56 -22.95 -12.59
CA PRO A 415 39.98 -22.03 -13.64
C PRO A 415 39.21 -20.68 -13.75
N ALA A 416 39.99 -19.75 -14.31
CA ALA A 416 39.68 -18.36 -14.59
C ALA A 416 38.62 -18.14 -15.68
N VAL A 417 37.82 -17.09 -15.51
CA VAL A 417 37.20 -16.38 -16.63
C VAL A 417 37.75 -14.95 -16.64
N GLN A 418 38.41 -14.63 -17.74
CA GLN A 418 39.03 -13.34 -18.02
C GLN A 418 38.03 -12.21 -18.11
N LYS A 419 38.22 -11.15 -17.33
CA LYS A 419 37.63 -9.82 -17.57
C LYS A 419 38.61 -9.04 -18.48
N THR A 420 38.19 -8.81 -19.70
CA THR A 420 38.80 -7.79 -20.57
C THR A 420 38.22 -6.43 -20.22
N ALA A 421 39.08 -5.58 -19.70
CA ALA A 421 38.82 -4.15 -19.56
C ALA A 421 38.86 -3.49 -20.96
N ARG A 422 37.75 -2.90 -21.40
CA ARG A 422 37.74 -1.97 -22.52
C ARG A 422 37.70 -0.55 -21.95
N THR A 423 38.80 0.14 -22.14
CA THR A 423 38.95 1.59 -22.03
C THR A 423 38.03 2.23 -23.07
N ILE A 424 37.07 3.07 -22.63
CA ILE A 424 36.26 3.90 -23.53
C ILE A 424 36.81 5.32 -23.43
N GLU A 425 37.42 5.76 -24.51
CA GLU A 425 37.83 7.15 -24.75
C GLU A 425 36.63 8.06 -24.85
N ARG A 426 36.74 9.26 -24.25
CA ARG A 426 35.77 10.38 -24.37
C ARG A 426 35.81 10.92 -25.80
N PRO A 427 34.66 11.16 -26.45
CA PRO A 427 34.60 12.00 -27.63
C PRO A 427 34.62 13.49 -27.25
N VAL A 428 35.52 14.20 -27.91
CA VAL A 428 35.72 15.64 -27.92
C VAL A 428 34.56 16.30 -28.68
N ALA A 429 34.03 17.39 -28.15
CA ALA A 429 33.01 18.23 -28.77
C ALA A 429 33.59 18.97 -30.02
N PRO A 430 32.84 19.11 -31.10
CA PRO A 430 33.18 20.08 -32.15
C PRO A 430 32.57 21.46 -31.88
N ALA A 431 33.41 22.43 -32.27
CA ALA A 431 33.25 23.87 -32.12
C ALA A 431 32.07 24.48 -32.91
N SER A 432 31.66 25.60 -32.37
CA SER A 432 30.71 26.58 -32.91
C SER A 432 31.14 27.25 -34.23
N ALA A 433 30.20 27.60 -35.06
CA ALA A 433 29.94 28.89 -35.72
C ALA A 433 29.39 28.74 -37.15
N PRO A 434 28.82 29.76 -37.81
CA PRO A 434 28.28 31.02 -37.33
C PRO A 434 26.87 31.37 -37.88
N ALA A 435 26.34 32.49 -37.41
CA ALA A 435 25.10 33.13 -37.81
C ALA A 435 25.16 33.82 -39.18
N ALA A 436 24.01 33.86 -39.86
CA ALA A 436 23.62 34.88 -40.87
C ALA A 436 22.09 34.89 -40.90
N ASN A 437 21.50 35.91 -40.45
CA ASN A 437 21.11 37.23 -40.93
C ASN A 437 19.96 37.19 -41.97
N THR A 438 18.87 37.84 -41.52
CA THR A 438 17.97 38.82 -42.20
C THR A 438 16.99 38.32 -43.27
N ASN A 439 15.70 38.48 -43.07
CA ASN A 439 14.92 39.67 -43.47
C ASN A 439 13.42 39.44 -43.28
N SER A 440 12.86 40.30 -42.49
CA SER A 440 11.57 41.01 -42.61
C SER A 440 10.81 40.88 -43.93
N ILE A 441 9.51 40.76 -43.81
CA ILE A 441 8.49 41.58 -44.47
C ILE A 441 7.10 41.22 -43.91
N THR A 442 6.47 42.14 -43.20
CA THR A 442 5.04 42.43 -43.12
C THR A 442 4.80 43.62 -44.11
N PRO A 443 3.59 44.05 -44.48
CA PRO A 443 2.21 43.78 -44.08
C PRO A 443 1.16 43.78 -45.24
N ALA A 444 -0.11 43.64 -44.95
CA ALA A 444 -1.25 44.45 -45.41
C ALA A 444 -2.55 43.59 -45.44
N THR A 445 -3.45 43.87 -44.60
CA THR A 445 -4.64 44.73 -44.55
C THR A 445 -5.80 44.37 -45.53
N LYS A 446 -6.99 44.38 -44.91
CA LYS A 446 -8.34 44.73 -45.40
C LYS A 446 -9.08 43.62 -46.12
N SER A 447 -10.36 43.43 -46.01
CA SER A 447 -11.49 44.14 -45.35
C SER A 447 -12.78 43.41 -45.69
N ASN A 448 -13.72 43.57 -44.81
CA ASN A 448 -15.16 43.80 -45.01
C ASN A 448 -16.15 42.71 -45.47
N ASN A 449 -17.08 42.57 -44.61
CA ASN A 449 -18.55 42.84 -44.79
C ASN A 449 -19.36 41.63 -45.27
N SER A 450 -20.34 41.28 -44.61
CA SER A 450 -21.64 41.79 -44.29
C SER A 450 -22.62 40.63 -44.05
N SER A 451 -23.31 40.73 -42.97
CA SER A 451 -24.74 40.71 -42.77
C SER A 451 -25.54 39.53 -43.42
N GLU A 452 -26.21 38.78 -42.55
CA GLU A 452 -27.67 38.87 -42.46
C GLU A 452 -28.23 37.79 -41.49
N ARG A 453 -28.93 38.25 -40.48
CA ARG A 453 -30.04 37.51 -39.85
C ARG A 453 -31.28 37.78 -40.73
N PRO A 454 -32.26 36.85 -40.83
CA PRO A 454 -33.45 37.15 -40.03
C PRO A 454 -34.27 35.96 -39.48
N ARG A 455 -34.93 36.29 -38.37
CA ARG A 455 -36.32 36.14 -37.96
C ARG A 455 -36.90 34.78 -37.52
N ARG A 456 -37.34 34.88 -36.30
CA ARG A 456 -38.43 34.12 -35.65
C ARG A 456 -39.68 34.03 -36.52
N VAL A 457 -40.34 32.86 -36.39
CA VAL A 457 -41.80 32.78 -36.43
C VAL A 457 -42.28 31.87 -35.29
N THR A 458 -43.10 32.44 -34.50
CA THR A 458 -44.04 31.85 -33.53
C THR A 458 -45.16 31.13 -34.25
N ASP A 459 -45.65 30.01 -33.71
CA ASP A 459 -47.03 29.92 -33.21
C ASP A 459 -47.38 28.50 -32.75
N LYS A 460 -48.03 28.50 -31.63
CA LYS A 460 -48.85 27.46 -31.02
C LYS A 460 -50.21 27.32 -31.75
N PRO A 461 -51.02 26.29 -31.56
CA PRO A 461 -51.58 25.96 -30.26
C PRO A 461 -51.15 24.63 -29.62
#